data_441a2b4e18269a62bff1a19ead67d5aa
#
_entry.id   441a2b4e18269a62bff1a19ead67d5aa
#
_cell.length_a   1.000
_cell.length_b   1.000
_cell.length_c   1.000
_cell.angle_alpha   90.00
_cell.angle_beta   90.00
_cell.angle_gamma   90.00
#
_symmetry.space_group_name_H-M   'P 1'
#
loop_
_entity.id
_entity.type
_entity.pdbx_description
1 polymer ?
#
loop_
_entity_poly.entity_id
_entity_poly.type
_entity_poly.pdbx_seq_one_letter_code
_entity_poly.pdbx_strand_id
1 'polypeptide(L)'
;MTVTTTTITDSYTGDNSTTNFATTFPFKGTGASAELEVIERTIATGAEVTKSYTTHYTVTGGSGSTGTVIAVSAPADTVEWHLRRKTTQTQTTDYVANDPFAAETHEGALDRLAMVQQEQQADIDASSKFPDTYTGGASAALPEPSADKYLAWNSGATALENKERGPSLLNGSGAPSAGTGLNGDFYLDTSSNDIYGPKTAGAWGSGTSIIGPTGAT
;
A
#
# COMPACT_ATOMS: atom_id res chain seq x y z
N MET A 1 11.37 31.26 -3.87
CA MET A 1 10.03 30.70 -4.14
C MET A 1 9.46 30.21 -2.81
N THR A 2 8.20 30.52 -2.52
CA THR A 2 7.56 30.12 -1.28
C THR A 2 6.62 28.94 -1.54
N VAL A 3 6.69 27.87 -0.74
CA VAL A 3 5.76 26.73 -0.83
C VAL A 3 4.41 27.14 -0.24
N THR A 4 3.40 27.28 -1.08
CA THR A 4 2.05 27.80 -0.69
C THR A 4 0.97 26.74 -0.72
N THR A 5 1.25 25.54 -1.21
CA THR A 5 0.29 24.40 -1.27
C THR A 5 0.77 23.24 -0.44
N THR A 6 -0.17 22.50 0.13
CA THR A 6 0.08 21.22 0.81
C THR A 6 -0.11 20.02 -0.11
N THR A 7 -0.60 20.24 -1.34
CA THR A 7 -0.76 19.17 -2.35
C THR A 7 0.61 18.64 -2.76
N ILE A 8 0.74 17.32 -2.77
CA ILE A 8 1.96 16.61 -3.16
C ILE A 8 1.73 15.53 -4.22
N THR A 9 0.46 15.31 -4.59
CA THR A 9 0.05 14.23 -5.50
C THR A 9 -1.08 14.71 -6.40
N ASP A 10 -1.02 14.36 -7.68
CA ASP A 10 -2.11 14.45 -8.65
C ASP A 10 -2.38 13.06 -9.24
N SER A 11 -3.64 12.79 -9.56
CA SER A 11 -4.07 11.51 -10.13
C SER A 11 -4.85 11.72 -11.41
N TYR A 12 -4.56 10.90 -12.41
CA TYR A 12 -5.17 10.95 -13.74
C TYR A 12 -5.53 9.55 -14.20
N THR A 13 -6.80 9.33 -14.53
CA THR A 13 -7.22 8.10 -15.20
C THR A 13 -6.79 8.15 -16.65
N GLY A 14 -6.22 7.06 -17.15
CA GLY A 14 -5.89 6.92 -18.56
C GLY A 14 -7.13 6.95 -19.44
N ASP A 15 -6.97 7.37 -20.69
CA ASP A 15 -8.06 7.48 -21.68
C ASP A 15 -7.63 7.03 -23.08
N ASN A 16 -6.49 6.36 -23.19
CA ASN A 16 -5.85 5.92 -24.45
C ASN A 16 -5.49 7.09 -25.41
N SER A 17 -5.56 8.35 -24.96
CA SER A 17 -5.46 9.54 -25.81
C SER A 17 -4.59 10.63 -25.21
N THR A 18 -4.82 10.98 -23.96
CA THR A 18 -4.11 12.07 -23.25
C THR A 18 -2.68 11.65 -22.90
N THR A 19 -1.73 12.53 -23.22
CA THR A 19 -0.30 12.33 -22.90
C THR A 19 0.25 13.39 -21.95
N ASN A 20 -0.44 14.52 -21.75
CA ASN A 20 0.05 15.63 -20.94
C ASN A 20 -0.70 15.70 -19.60
N PHE A 21 0.04 15.57 -18.51
CA PHE A 21 -0.48 15.57 -17.13
C PHE A 21 0.18 16.68 -16.33
N ALA A 22 -0.56 17.74 -16.05
CA ALA A 22 -0.07 18.90 -15.31
C ALA A 22 0.05 18.57 -13.81
N THR A 23 1.07 19.11 -13.12
CA THR A 23 1.11 19.05 -11.66
C THR A 23 0.44 20.28 -11.06
N THR A 24 -0.31 20.11 -9.98
CA THR A 24 -0.87 21.22 -9.18
C THR A 24 0.08 21.61 -8.03
N PHE A 25 1.13 20.82 -7.80
CA PHE A 25 2.16 21.04 -6.79
C PHE A 25 3.49 21.44 -7.43
N PRO A 26 4.27 22.32 -6.77
CA PRO A 26 5.63 22.64 -7.18
C PRO A 26 6.58 21.49 -6.83
N PHE A 27 7.62 21.31 -7.64
CA PHE A 27 8.70 20.35 -7.39
C PHE A 27 10.06 20.94 -7.78
N LYS A 28 11.13 20.43 -7.18
CA LYS A 28 12.52 20.82 -7.49
C LYS A 28 13.04 20.06 -8.71
N GLY A 29 14.09 20.59 -9.33
CA GLY A 29 14.66 20.01 -10.54
C GLY A 29 13.79 20.18 -11.78
N THR A 30 14.27 19.69 -12.90
CA THR A 30 13.58 19.69 -14.21
C THR A 30 14.11 18.55 -15.06
N GLY A 31 13.33 18.08 -16.03
CA GLY A 31 13.72 16.97 -16.89
C GLY A 31 14.11 15.73 -16.08
N ALA A 32 15.32 15.21 -16.31
CA ALA A 32 15.85 14.03 -15.61
C ALA A 32 16.13 14.25 -14.12
N SER A 33 16.29 15.50 -13.69
CA SER A 33 16.50 15.86 -12.28
C SER A 33 15.23 16.28 -11.55
N ALA A 34 14.07 16.17 -12.19
CA ALA A 34 12.77 16.48 -11.57
C ALA A 34 12.55 15.60 -10.34
N GLU A 35 12.33 16.23 -9.20
CA GLU A 35 12.06 15.54 -7.93
C GLU A 35 10.60 15.16 -7.83
N LEU A 36 10.16 14.30 -8.75
CA LEU A 36 8.84 13.67 -8.78
C LEU A 36 8.93 12.22 -9.23
N GLU A 37 7.93 11.45 -8.89
CA GLU A 37 7.76 10.05 -9.24
C GLU A 37 6.41 9.88 -9.94
N VAL A 38 6.39 9.02 -10.96
CA VAL A 38 5.17 8.63 -11.66
C VAL A 38 4.90 7.17 -11.36
N ILE A 39 3.74 6.89 -10.78
CA ILE A 39 3.28 5.55 -10.41
C ILE A 39 2.05 5.22 -11.24
N GLU A 40 2.07 4.13 -11.96
CA GLU A 40 0.90 3.57 -12.65
C GLU A 40 0.24 2.54 -11.75
N ARG A 41 -1.05 2.71 -11.52
CA ARG A 41 -1.89 1.79 -10.74
C ARG A 41 -2.91 1.13 -11.67
N THR A 42 -2.97 -0.20 -11.69
CA THR A 42 -4.01 -0.94 -12.40
C THR A 42 -5.34 -0.84 -11.63
N ILE A 43 -6.38 -0.29 -12.23
CA ILE A 43 -7.67 -0.04 -11.56
C ILE A 43 -8.29 -1.33 -11.01
N ALA A 44 -8.28 -2.41 -11.80
CA ALA A 44 -8.95 -3.66 -11.43
C ALA A 44 -8.27 -4.40 -10.26
N THR A 45 -6.95 -4.30 -10.11
CA THR A 45 -6.17 -5.09 -9.14
C THR A 45 -5.53 -4.25 -8.04
N GLY A 46 -5.42 -2.94 -8.24
CA GLY A 46 -4.66 -2.05 -7.36
C GLY A 46 -3.14 -2.22 -7.46
N ALA A 47 -2.64 -3.05 -8.39
CA ALA A 47 -1.21 -3.24 -8.58
C ALA A 47 -0.53 -1.95 -9.06
N GLU A 48 0.61 -1.62 -8.46
CA GLU A 48 1.36 -0.40 -8.71
C GLU A 48 2.72 -0.68 -9.34
N VAL A 49 3.12 0.16 -10.31
CA VAL A 49 4.41 0.09 -10.97
C VAL A 49 4.96 1.51 -11.15
N THR A 50 6.15 1.76 -10.62
CA THR A 50 6.86 3.03 -10.86
C THR A 50 7.34 3.10 -12.31
N LYS A 51 6.99 4.19 -12.98
CA LYS A 51 7.41 4.46 -14.35
C LYS A 51 8.80 5.09 -14.40
N SER A 52 9.56 4.81 -15.46
CA SER A 52 10.92 5.32 -15.63
C SER A 52 10.94 6.53 -16.55
N TYR A 53 11.71 7.55 -16.16
CA TYR A 53 11.99 8.73 -16.98
C TYR A 53 12.60 8.32 -18.33
N THR A 54 12.31 9.04 -19.40
CA THR A 54 12.64 8.80 -20.82
C THR A 54 12.00 7.56 -21.45
N THR A 55 11.84 6.47 -20.70
CA THR A 55 11.21 5.24 -21.23
C THR A 55 9.69 5.37 -21.29
N HIS A 56 9.09 5.92 -20.26
CA HIS A 56 7.64 5.99 -20.13
C HIS A 56 7.13 7.44 -20.14
N TYR A 57 7.94 8.39 -19.67
CA TYR A 57 7.56 9.78 -19.63
C TYR A 57 8.75 10.72 -19.70
N THR A 58 8.49 11.99 -19.98
CA THR A 58 9.40 13.13 -19.80
C THR A 58 8.74 14.19 -18.92
N VAL A 59 9.52 15.18 -18.44
CA VAL A 59 9.02 16.23 -17.56
C VAL A 59 9.44 17.58 -18.09
N THR A 60 8.51 18.55 -18.08
CA THR A 60 8.77 19.97 -18.36
C THR A 60 8.33 20.83 -17.19
N GLY A 61 8.90 22.00 -17.01
CA GLY A 61 8.64 22.87 -15.86
C GLY A 61 9.40 22.39 -14.61
N GLY A 62 8.85 22.62 -13.43
CA GLY A 62 9.50 22.37 -12.14
C GLY A 62 10.43 23.49 -11.73
N SER A 63 11.63 23.17 -11.21
CA SER A 63 12.58 24.15 -10.62
C SER A 63 11.98 25.02 -9.53
N GLY A 64 11.04 24.43 -8.77
CA GLY A 64 10.33 25.16 -7.74
C GLY A 64 8.95 25.68 -8.17
N SER A 65 8.51 25.41 -9.37
CA SER A 65 7.15 25.69 -9.88
C SER A 65 6.44 24.37 -10.20
N THR A 66 5.20 24.47 -10.62
CA THR A 66 4.47 23.34 -11.23
C THR A 66 5.07 22.98 -12.57
N GLY A 67 4.74 21.81 -13.08
CA GLY A 67 5.21 21.33 -14.37
C GLY A 67 4.22 20.42 -15.06
N THR A 68 4.69 19.71 -16.08
CA THR A 68 3.90 18.75 -16.82
C THR A 68 4.71 17.48 -17.04
N VAL A 69 4.10 16.35 -16.71
CA VAL A 69 4.56 15.02 -17.09
C VAL A 69 3.98 14.70 -18.46
N ILE A 70 4.83 14.34 -19.41
CA ILE A 70 4.45 14.01 -20.78
C ILE A 70 4.72 12.53 -20.98
N ALA A 71 3.66 11.73 -21.15
CA ALA A 71 3.76 10.31 -21.41
C ALA A 71 4.31 10.04 -22.83
N VAL A 72 5.15 9.05 -22.97
CA VAL A 72 5.66 8.57 -24.28
C VAL A 72 4.52 7.90 -25.07
N SER A 73 3.62 7.21 -24.37
CA SER A 73 2.37 6.66 -24.90
C SER A 73 1.24 6.98 -23.94
N ALA A 74 0.06 7.32 -24.46
CA ALA A 74 -1.10 7.58 -23.65
C ALA A 74 -1.44 6.38 -22.75
N PRO A 75 -1.64 6.56 -21.44
CA PRO A 75 -2.05 5.49 -20.53
C PRO A 75 -3.41 4.92 -20.92
N ALA A 76 -3.57 3.61 -20.77
CA ALA A 76 -4.83 2.92 -21.04
C ALA A 76 -5.92 3.33 -20.04
N ASP A 77 -7.18 3.21 -20.42
CA ASP A 77 -8.35 3.48 -19.57
C ASP A 77 -8.51 2.49 -18.38
N THR A 78 -7.69 1.45 -18.35
CA THR A 78 -7.61 0.44 -17.27
C THR A 78 -6.60 0.79 -16.18
N VAL A 79 -5.88 1.90 -16.32
CA VAL A 79 -4.87 2.35 -15.35
C VAL A 79 -5.07 3.80 -14.94
N GLU A 80 -4.51 4.13 -13.78
CA GLU A 80 -4.38 5.50 -13.28
C GLU A 80 -2.89 5.85 -13.16
N TRP A 81 -2.54 7.08 -13.52
CA TRP A 81 -1.23 7.65 -13.26
C TRP A 81 -1.29 8.59 -12.07
N HIS A 82 -0.47 8.28 -11.06
CA HIS A 82 -0.28 9.09 -9.87
C HIS A 82 1.06 9.81 -9.99
N LEU A 83 1.02 11.13 -10.04
CA LEU A 83 2.18 12.00 -10.04
C LEU A 83 2.42 12.42 -8.60
N ARG A 84 3.55 12.02 -8.00
CA ARG A 84 3.89 12.33 -6.61
C ARG A 84 5.19 13.10 -6.55
N ARG A 85 5.22 14.18 -5.76
CA ARG A 85 6.48 14.84 -5.42
C ARG A 85 7.34 13.90 -4.57
N LYS A 86 8.64 13.86 -4.88
CA LYS A 86 9.63 13.05 -4.17
C LYS A 86 10.91 13.86 -3.99
N THR A 87 10.88 14.73 -3.01
CA THR A 87 11.97 15.65 -2.73
C THR A 87 13.19 14.91 -2.18
N THR A 88 14.36 15.14 -2.77
CA THR A 88 15.62 14.58 -2.27
C THR A 88 15.90 15.09 -0.86
N GLN A 89 16.13 14.19 0.09
CA GLN A 89 16.31 14.49 1.51
C GLN A 89 17.76 14.89 1.87
N THR A 90 18.51 15.42 0.90
CA THR A 90 19.89 15.89 1.11
C THR A 90 19.92 17.40 1.16
N GLN A 91 20.72 17.94 2.07
CA GLN A 91 21.04 19.36 2.13
C GLN A 91 22.23 19.63 1.20
N THR A 92 22.07 20.53 0.23
CA THR A 92 23.08 20.88 -0.76
C THR A 92 23.58 22.33 -0.61
N THR A 93 23.02 23.10 0.33
CA THR A 93 23.41 24.46 0.58
C THR A 93 24.65 24.51 1.48
N ASP A 94 25.72 25.10 1.01
CA ASP A 94 26.94 25.37 1.77
C ASP A 94 27.08 26.88 1.98
N TYR A 95 27.29 27.28 3.23
CA TYR A 95 27.52 28.68 3.62
C TYR A 95 28.99 28.87 3.93
N VAL A 96 29.67 29.63 3.09
CA VAL A 96 31.09 29.97 3.32
C VAL A 96 31.18 31.18 4.24
N ALA A 97 32.08 31.12 5.23
CA ALA A 97 32.29 32.22 6.16
C ALA A 97 32.72 33.50 5.41
N ASN A 98 32.09 34.62 5.75
CA ASN A 98 32.27 35.95 5.17
C ASN A 98 31.73 36.16 3.74
N ASP A 99 31.05 35.19 3.14
CA ASP A 99 30.30 35.43 1.91
C ASP A 99 29.03 36.25 2.20
N PRO A 100 28.58 37.10 1.24
CA PRO A 100 27.27 37.75 1.35
C PRO A 100 26.16 36.75 1.53
N PHE A 101 25.22 37.04 2.43
CA PHE A 101 24.04 36.18 2.65
C PHE A 101 23.18 36.09 1.38
N ALA A 102 23.09 34.90 0.79
CA ALA A 102 22.30 34.63 -0.39
C ALA A 102 20.86 34.29 0.02
N ALA A 103 19.97 35.28 0.06
CA ALA A 103 18.57 35.12 0.49
C ALA A 103 17.82 34.03 -0.30
N GLU A 104 17.97 34.00 -1.63
CA GLU A 104 17.37 33.02 -2.51
C GLU A 104 17.80 31.57 -2.21
N THR A 105 19.10 31.38 -1.90
CA THR A 105 19.66 30.09 -1.53
C THR A 105 19.07 29.62 -0.19
N HIS A 106 18.95 30.52 0.77
CA HIS A 106 18.40 30.27 2.08
C HIS A 106 16.89 29.92 1.98
N GLU A 107 16.12 30.75 1.25
CA GLU A 107 14.71 30.48 0.98
C GLU A 107 14.53 29.13 0.31
N GLY A 108 15.34 28.82 -0.71
CA GLY A 108 15.30 27.53 -1.40
C GLY A 108 15.59 26.33 -0.50
N ALA A 109 16.44 26.48 0.54
CA ALA A 109 16.70 25.45 1.53
C ALA A 109 15.51 25.26 2.49
N LEU A 110 14.86 26.35 2.92
CA LEU A 110 13.63 26.30 3.73
C LEU A 110 12.47 25.67 2.97
N ASP A 111 12.30 26.04 1.71
CA ASP A 111 11.30 25.43 0.83
C ASP A 111 11.49 23.91 0.71
N ARG A 112 12.74 23.45 0.55
CA ARG A 112 13.06 22.01 0.51
C ARG A 112 12.65 21.32 1.80
N LEU A 113 12.96 21.90 2.96
CA LEU A 113 12.54 21.35 4.26
C LEU A 113 11.02 21.26 4.37
N ALA A 114 10.31 22.32 3.96
CA ALA A 114 8.84 22.30 3.97
C ALA A 114 8.27 21.21 3.05
N MET A 115 8.84 21.01 1.86
CA MET A 115 8.45 19.97 0.94
C MET A 115 8.66 18.57 1.53
N VAL A 116 9.84 18.31 2.11
CA VAL A 116 10.14 17.02 2.77
C VAL A 116 9.18 16.76 3.95
N GLN A 117 8.91 17.77 4.77
CA GLN A 117 7.95 17.62 5.88
C GLN A 117 6.53 17.28 5.40
N GLN A 118 6.05 17.90 4.33
CA GLN A 118 4.75 17.59 3.74
C GLN A 118 4.69 16.15 3.24
N GLU A 119 5.75 15.66 2.59
CA GLU A 119 5.86 14.28 2.11
C GLU A 119 5.89 13.29 3.28
N GLN A 120 6.68 13.57 4.31
CA GLN A 120 6.73 12.75 5.52
C GLN A 120 5.38 12.73 6.25
N GLN A 121 4.68 13.87 6.34
CA GLN A 121 3.36 13.92 6.93
C GLN A 121 2.36 13.06 6.15
N ALA A 122 2.38 13.11 4.82
CA ALA A 122 1.51 12.27 3.99
C ALA A 122 1.81 10.76 4.17
N ASP A 123 3.09 10.38 4.29
CA ASP A 123 3.47 8.99 4.57
C ASP A 123 3.01 8.53 5.96
N ILE A 124 3.10 9.41 6.97
CA ILE A 124 2.57 9.15 8.33
C ILE A 124 1.05 8.98 8.28
N ASP A 125 0.34 9.86 7.56
CA ASP A 125 -1.12 9.81 7.44
C ASP A 125 -1.61 8.57 6.69
N ALA A 126 -0.82 8.05 5.75
CA ALA A 126 -1.08 6.79 5.04
C ALA A 126 -0.70 5.55 5.85
N SER A 127 0.04 5.69 6.97
CA SER A 127 0.47 4.58 7.80
C SER A 127 -0.62 4.16 8.80
N SER A 128 -0.54 2.90 9.27
CA SER A 128 -1.39 2.43 10.37
C SER A 128 -0.97 3.09 11.67
N LYS A 129 -1.86 3.86 12.30
CA LYS A 129 -1.61 4.55 13.57
C LYS A 129 -2.82 4.45 14.50
N PHE A 130 -2.59 4.63 15.79
CA PHE A 130 -3.69 4.83 16.73
C PHE A 130 -4.36 6.20 16.52
N PRO A 131 -5.65 6.34 16.91
CA PRO A 131 -6.27 7.67 16.96
C PRO A 131 -5.44 8.64 17.82
N ASP A 132 -5.41 9.91 17.42
CA ASP A 132 -4.62 10.95 18.13
C ASP A 132 -5.02 11.13 19.61
N THR A 133 -6.25 10.70 19.95
CA THR A 133 -6.77 10.72 21.34
C THR A 133 -6.42 9.47 22.14
N TYR A 134 -5.70 8.50 21.54
CA TYR A 134 -5.33 7.27 22.24
C TYR A 134 -4.25 7.54 23.29
N THR A 135 -4.54 7.22 24.54
CA THR A 135 -3.64 7.40 25.71
C THR A 135 -3.17 6.08 26.33
N GLY A 136 -3.53 4.94 25.71
CA GLY A 136 -3.13 3.61 26.18
C GLY A 136 -1.65 3.28 25.87
N GLY A 137 -1.15 2.23 26.50
CA GLY A 137 0.23 1.76 26.35
C GLY A 137 0.42 0.68 25.27
N ALA A 138 -0.57 0.45 24.37
CA ALA A 138 -0.46 -0.57 23.33
C ALA A 138 0.52 -0.17 22.23
N SER A 139 1.20 -1.14 21.64
CA SER A 139 2.09 -0.98 20.48
C SER A 139 1.38 -1.36 19.19
N ALA A 140 1.48 -0.52 18.16
CA ALA A 140 1.06 -0.83 16.79
C ALA A 140 2.19 -1.47 15.95
N ALA A 141 3.34 -1.78 16.55
CA ALA A 141 4.43 -2.45 15.85
C ALA A 141 3.96 -3.81 15.32
N LEU A 142 4.24 -4.07 14.05
CA LEU A 142 3.94 -5.36 13.44
C LEU A 142 4.96 -6.39 13.93
N PRO A 143 4.52 -7.62 14.29
CA PRO A 143 5.44 -8.71 14.54
C PRO A 143 6.13 -9.17 13.25
N GLU A 144 7.26 -9.88 13.37
CA GLU A 144 7.89 -10.53 12.22
C GLU A 144 6.87 -11.42 11.47
N PRO A 145 6.81 -11.35 10.12
CA PRO A 145 5.90 -12.16 9.34
C PRO A 145 6.05 -13.66 9.60
N SER A 146 4.95 -14.37 9.78
CA SER A 146 4.92 -15.82 9.97
C SER A 146 3.89 -16.46 9.05
N ALA A 147 4.29 -17.49 8.31
CA ALA A 147 3.41 -18.17 7.36
C ALA A 147 2.17 -18.75 8.06
N ASP A 148 1.04 -18.73 7.35
CA ASP A 148 -0.24 -19.31 7.75
C ASP A 148 -0.85 -18.73 9.05
N LYS A 149 -0.37 -17.54 9.48
CA LYS A 149 -0.89 -16.83 10.65
C LYS A 149 -1.60 -15.54 10.23
N TYR A 150 -2.52 -15.10 11.06
CA TYR A 150 -3.15 -13.80 10.89
C TYR A 150 -2.71 -12.84 11.99
N LEU A 151 -2.72 -11.56 11.66
CA LEU A 151 -2.39 -10.49 12.59
C LEU A 151 -3.59 -10.23 13.51
N ALA A 152 -3.36 -10.25 14.81
CA ALA A 152 -4.39 -9.95 15.82
C ALA A 152 -3.79 -9.25 17.04
N TRP A 153 -4.64 -8.59 17.81
CA TRP A 153 -4.27 -8.12 19.14
C TRP A 153 -4.05 -9.31 20.09
N ASN A 154 -3.02 -9.23 20.95
CA ASN A 154 -2.86 -10.16 22.06
C ASN A 154 -4.03 -10.05 23.05
N SER A 155 -4.14 -11.00 23.97
CA SER A 155 -5.25 -11.06 24.93
C SER A 155 -5.34 -9.84 25.85
N GLY A 156 -4.24 -9.12 26.04
CA GLY A 156 -4.19 -7.87 26.83
C GLY A 156 -4.44 -6.62 25.99
N ALA A 157 -4.64 -6.73 24.67
CA ALA A 157 -4.75 -5.61 23.74
C ALA A 157 -3.57 -4.61 23.83
N THR A 158 -2.38 -5.11 24.13
CA THR A 158 -1.17 -4.29 24.33
C THR A 158 -0.20 -4.33 23.13
N ALA A 159 -0.30 -5.34 22.26
CA ALA A 159 0.54 -5.48 21.09
C ALA A 159 -0.14 -6.34 20.02
N LEU A 160 0.29 -6.16 18.78
CA LEU A 160 -0.06 -7.05 17.68
C LEU A 160 0.80 -8.32 17.73
N GLU A 161 0.20 -9.46 17.46
CA GLU A 161 0.88 -10.76 17.41
C GLU A 161 0.38 -11.62 16.24
N ASN A 162 1.20 -12.56 15.81
CA ASN A 162 0.81 -13.59 14.85
C ASN A 162 0.02 -14.68 15.57
N LYS A 163 -1.26 -14.85 15.20
CA LYS A 163 -2.12 -15.90 15.76
C LYS A 163 -2.32 -17.05 14.79
N GLU A 164 -2.40 -18.26 15.36
CA GLU A 164 -2.86 -19.41 14.60
C GLU A 164 -4.29 -19.21 14.15
N ARG A 165 -4.57 -19.57 12.91
CA ARG A 165 -5.96 -19.70 12.44
C ARG A 165 -6.64 -20.81 13.27
N GLY A 166 -7.72 -20.48 13.91
CA GLY A 166 -8.55 -21.47 14.58
C GLY A 166 -9.15 -22.47 13.58
N PRO A 167 -9.69 -23.60 14.08
CA PRO A 167 -10.39 -24.57 13.26
C PRO A 167 -11.47 -23.91 12.39
N SER A 168 -11.60 -24.33 11.15
CA SER A 168 -12.61 -23.86 10.22
C SER A 168 -13.52 -25.01 9.79
N LEU A 169 -14.76 -24.70 9.45
CA LEU A 169 -15.65 -25.62 8.75
C LEU A 169 -15.56 -25.32 7.25
N LEU A 170 -15.00 -26.25 6.51
CA LEU A 170 -14.89 -26.24 5.06
C LEU A 170 -16.05 -27.04 4.46
N ASN A 171 -16.32 -26.91 3.19
CA ASN A 171 -17.32 -27.71 2.48
C ASN A 171 -16.96 -27.96 1.02
N GLY A 172 -17.59 -28.96 0.43
CA GLY A 172 -17.47 -29.30 -0.99
C GLY A 172 -18.22 -30.57 -1.31
N SER A 173 -18.19 -31.00 -2.56
CA SER A 173 -18.84 -32.24 -3.02
C SER A 173 -17.83 -33.37 -2.99
N GLY A 174 -18.16 -34.47 -2.29
CA GLY A 174 -17.29 -35.62 -2.09
C GLY A 174 -16.37 -35.51 -0.87
N ALA A 175 -15.76 -36.64 -0.50
CA ALA A 175 -14.84 -36.68 0.63
C ALA A 175 -13.63 -35.76 0.46
N PRO A 176 -13.13 -35.08 1.51
CA PRO A 176 -12.03 -34.14 1.41
C PRO A 176 -10.69 -34.86 1.11
N SER A 177 -9.91 -34.26 0.22
CA SER A 177 -8.54 -34.75 -0.04
C SER A 177 -7.59 -34.42 1.11
N ALA A 178 -6.46 -35.11 1.20
CA ALA A 178 -5.43 -34.83 2.21
C ALA A 178 -4.88 -33.39 2.12
N GLY A 179 -4.88 -32.76 0.93
CA GLY A 179 -4.45 -31.38 0.74
C GLY A 179 -5.47 -30.32 1.16
N THR A 180 -6.74 -30.72 1.43
CA THR A 180 -7.79 -29.78 1.82
C THR A 180 -7.68 -29.44 3.30
N GLY A 181 -7.71 -28.15 3.67
CA GLY A 181 -7.75 -27.69 5.06
C GLY A 181 -6.48 -27.94 5.87
N LEU A 182 -6.46 -27.41 7.09
CA LEU A 182 -5.38 -27.56 8.08
C LEU A 182 -5.80 -28.51 9.21
N ASN A 183 -4.82 -28.98 10.00
CA ASN A 183 -5.12 -29.75 11.21
C ASN A 183 -6.04 -28.96 12.14
N GLY A 184 -7.05 -29.64 12.69
CA GLY A 184 -8.14 -29.05 13.49
C GLY A 184 -9.37 -28.66 12.69
N ASP A 185 -9.29 -28.53 11.37
CA ASP A 185 -10.46 -28.18 10.53
C ASP A 185 -11.48 -29.33 10.48
N PHE A 186 -12.72 -28.95 10.20
CA PHE A 186 -13.84 -29.83 9.85
C PHE A 186 -14.21 -29.61 8.39
N TYR A 187 -14.80 -30.63 7.77
CA TYR A 187 -15.25 -30.57 6.39
C TYR A 187 -16.62 -31.20 6.24
N LEU A 188 -17.53 -30.52 5.56
CA LEU A 188 -18.87 -31.01 5.20
C LEU A 188 -18.88 -31.45 3.74
N ASP A 189 -19.09 -32.73 3.51
CA ASP A 189 -19.43 -33.25 2.19
C ASP A 189 -20.90 -32.95 1.88
N THR A 190 -21.12 -32.03 0.96
CA THR A 190 -22.46 -31.59 0.57
C THR A 190 -23.19 -32.60 -0.32
N SER A 191 -22.53 -33.64 -0.83
CA SER A 191 -23.12 -34.66 -1.66
C SER A 191 -23.68 -35.83 -0.85
N SER A 192 -23.00 -36.22 0.25
CA SER A 192 -23.42 -37.30 1.14
C SER A 192 -24.02 -36.81 2.46
N ASN A 193 -23.86 -35.53 2.79
CA ASN A 193 -24.15 -34.92 4.08
C ASN A 193 -23.34 -35.57 5.23
N ASP A 194 -22.06 -35.85 4.97
CA ASP A 194 -21.16 -36.37 5.97
C ASP A 194 -20.24 -35.25 6.47
N ILE A 195 -19.99 -35.22 7.77
CA ILE A 195 -18.96 -34.33 8.38
C ILE A 195 -17.71 -35.15 8.66
N TYR A 196 -16.58 -34.57 8.24
CA TYR A 196 -15.24 -35.13 8.49
C TYR A 196 -14.50 -34.20 9.48
N GLY A 197 -13.71 -34.79 10.33
CA GLY A 197 -12.84 -34.01 11.23
C GLY A 197 -13.00 -34.31 12.72
N PRO A 198 -12.19 -33.64 13.55
CA PRO A 198 -11.14 -32.69 13.12
C PRO A 198 -10.04 -33.38 12.33
N LYS A 199 -9.47 -32.68 11.32
CA LYS A 199 -8.31 -33.16 10.58
C LYS A 199 -7.12 -33.31 11.52
N THR A 200 -6.42 -34.44 11.47
CA THR A 200 -5.32 -34.76 12.40
C THR A 200 -4.13 -35.33 11.64
N ALA A 201 -2.93 -34.81 11.92
CA ALA A 201 -1.68 -35.24 11.27
C ALA A 201 -1.74 -35.24 9.72
N GLY A 202 -2.44 -34.28 9.14
CA GLY A 202 -2.58 -34.12 7.69
C GLY A 202 -3.64 -35.06 7.06
N ALA A 203 -4.34 -35.85 7.84
CA ALA A 203 -5.35 -36.80 7.35
C ALA A 203 -6.75 -36.48 7.88
N TRP A 204 -7.75 -36.77 7.07
CA TRP A 204 -9.16 -36.76 7.45
C TRP A 204 -9.53 -38.17 7.94
N GLY A 205 -10.26 -38.24 9.04
CA GLY A 205 -10.88 -39.49 9.49
C GLY A 205 -12.05 -39.93 8.60
N SER A 206 -12.80 -40.92 9.04
CA SER A 206 -14.03 -41.33 8.37
C SER A 206 -15.10 -40.25 8.54
N GLY A 207 -15.90 -40.01 7.50
CA GLY A 207 -17.06 -39.14 7.56
C GLY A 207 -18.16 -39.73 8.47
N THR A 208 -18.86 -38.85 9.16
CA THR A 208 -20.05 -39.21 9.97
C THR A 208 -21.27 -38.48 9.38
N SER A 209 -22.32 -39.23 9.07
CA SER A 209 -23.54 -38.65 8.54
C SER A 209 -24.20 -37.71 9.55
N ILE A 210 -24.55 -36.51 9.08
CA ILE A 210 -25.33 -35.53 9.85
C ILE A 210 -26.86 -35.66 9.57
N ILE A 211 -27.27 -36.62 8.75
CA ILE A 211 -28.67 -36.94 8.53
C ILE A 211 -29.17 -37.77 9.71
N GLY A 212 -30.19 -37.29 10.40
CA GLY A 212 -30.83 -38.05 11.49
C GLY A 212 -31.47 -39.35 11.01
N PRO A 213 -31.73 -40.32 11.91
CA PRO A 213 -32.41 -41.52 11.56
C PRO A 213 -33.81 -41.19 10.98
N THR A 214 -34.20 -41.93 9.92
CA THR A 214 -35.53 -41.80 9.37
C THR A 214 -36.53 -42.11 10.49
N GLY A 215 -37.49 -41.19 10.75
CA GLY A 215 -38.50 -41.39 11.76
C GLY A 215 -39.23 -42.72 11.52
N ALA A 216 -39.51 -43.48 12.57
CA ALA A 216 -40.31 -44.68 12.49
C ALA A 216 -41.71 -44.28 12.00
N THR A 217 -42.17 -44.88 10.90
CA THR A 217 -43.52 -44.75 10.35
C THR A 217 -44.48 -45.61 11.14
#